data_9de0f41e507ee1845533d146e4c9c427
#
_entry.id   9de0f41e507ee1845533d146e4c9c427
#
_cell.length_a   1.000
_cell.length_b   1.000
_cell.length_c   1.000
_cell.angle_alpha   90.00
_cell.angle_beta   90.00
_cell.angle_gamma   90.00
#
_symmetry.space_group_name_H-M   'P 1'
#
loop_
_entity.id
_entity.type
_entity.pdbx_description
1 polymer ?
#
loop_
_entity_poly.entity_id
_entity_poly.type
_entity_poly.pdbx_seq_one_letter_code
_entity_poly.pdbx_strand_id
1 'polypeptide(L)'
;MAFHFTLAPLLRLRQSIERQRALRLQDASLALARAQDSFEQLERFLAESAQSDSVSLSAGCRAADLQFASVYRENLEQLREELQSEVRKLELARQQASTEYHQALREREVLETIRARQRRDYQKDELRRQQQQLDAGHLLQRWRHRSG
;
A
#
# COMPACT_ATOMS: atom_id res chain seq x y z
N MET A 1 -30.68 24.52 -0.70
CA MET A 1 -30.45 23.20 -0.07
C MET A 1 -28.98 22.79 -0.27
N ALA A 2 -28.42 22.11 0.68
CA ALA A 2 -27.05 21.62 0.55
C ALA A 2 -27.04 20.25 -0.17
N PHE A 3 -25.99 19.96 -0.94
CA PHE A 3 -25.77 18.65 -1.55
C PHE A 3 -25.60 17.58 -0.47
N HIS A 4 -26.35 16.51 -0.53
CA HIS A 4 -26.27 15.37 0.36
C HIS A 4 -25.93 14.10 -0.42
N PHE A 5 -24.79 13.49 -0.09
CA PHE A 5 -24.36 12.21 -0.67
C PHE A 5 -24.89 11.05 0.17
N THR A 6 -25.83 10.29 -0.35
CA THR A 6 -26.50 9.19 0.38
C THR A 6 -25.55 8.04 0.75
N LEU A 7 -24.50 7.83 -0.04
CA LEU A 7 -23.48 6.81 0.18
C LEU A 7 -22.27 7.31 1.01
N ALA A 8 -22.39 8.48 1.65
CA ALA A 8 -21.30 9.02 2.47
C ALA A 8 -20.84 8.08 3.61
N PRO A 9 -21.71 7.35 4.33
CA PRO A 9 -21.28 6.36 5.31
C PRO A 9 -20.48 5.21 4.69
N LEU A 10 -20.88 4.75 3.50
CA LEU A 10 -20.18 3.70 2.78
C LEU A 10 -18.81 4.18 2.30
N LEU A 11 -18.72 5.41 1.81
CA LEU A 11 -17.44 6.02 1.41
C LEU A 11 -16.47 6.11 2.61
N ARG A 12 -16.96 6.53 3.77
CA ARG A 12 -16.15 6.57 5.01
C ARG A 12 -15.67 5.18 5.42
N LEU A 13 -16.51 4.16 5.30
CA LEU A 13 -16.12 2.77 5.56
C LEU A 13 -15.02 2.32 4.60
N ARG A 14 -15.17 2.60 3.29
CA ARG A 14 -14.16 2.24 2.28
C ARG A 14 -12.83 2.98 2.49
N GLN A 15 -12.87 4.23 2.91
CA GLN A 15 -11.67 4.98 3.29
C GLN A 15 -10.98 4.38 4.52
N SER A 16 -11.73 3.92 5.50
CA SER A 16 -11.19 3.23 6.68
C SER A 16 -10.53 1.90 6.31
N ILE A 17 -11.18 1.10 5.45
CA ILE A 17 -10.62 -0.17 4.95
C ILE A 17 -9.33 0.08 4.18
N GLU A 18 -9.31 1.07 3.30
CA GLU A 18 -8.09 1.44 2.56
C GLU A 18 -6.93 1.79 3.49
N ARG A 19 -7.18 2.60 4.52
CA ARG A 19 -6.13 2.94 5.51
C ARG A 19 -5.62 1.71 6.25
N GLN A 20 -6.50 0.81 6.65
CA GLN A 20 -6.09 -0.45 7.29
C GLN A 20 -5.24 -1.32 6.35
N ARG A 21 -5.63 -1.41 5.08
CA ARG A 21 -4.86 -2.17 4.07
C ARG A 21 -3.51 -1.51 3.76
N ALA A 22 -3.46 -0.17 3.74
CA ALA A 22 -2.21 0.58 3.60
C ALA A 22 -1.23 0.30 4.75
N LEU A 23 -1.72 0.28 6.00
CA LEU A 23 -0.90 -0.07 7.16
C LEU A 23 -0.39 -1.51 7.11
N ARG A 24 -1.23 -2.46 6.71
CA ARG A 24 -0.80 -3.86 6.53
C ARG A 24 0.28 -4.00 5.46
N LEU A 25 0.14 -3.28 4.35
CA LEU A 25 1.17 -3.26 3.31
C LEU A 25 2.48 -2.66 3.82
N GLN A 26 2.40 -1.59 4.60
CA GLN A 26 3.57 -0.98 5.22
C GLN A 26 4.27 -1.94 6.18
N ASP A 27 3.52 -2.60 7.05
CA ASP A 27 4.06 -3.59 7.99
C ASP A 27 4.71 -4.77 7.27
N ALA A 28 4.05 -5.30 6.23
CA ALA A 28 4.59 -6.39 5.42
C ALA A 28 5.89 -5.96 4.69
N SER A 29 5.93 -4.74 4.18
CA SER A 29 7.12 -4.18 3.51
C SER A 29 8.29 -3.99 4.48
N LEU A 30 8.03 -3.53 5.70
CA LEU A 30 9.05 -3.39 6.74
C LEU A 30 9.58 -4.75 7.21
N ALA A 31 8.68 -5.73 7.40
CA ALA A 31 9.08 -7.09 7.76
C ALA A 31 9.97 -7.72 6.68
N LEU A 32 9.62 -7.57 5.41
CA LEU A 32 10.41 -8.03 4.29
C LEU A 32 11.79 -7.34 4.24
N ALA A 33 11.84 -6.03 4.41
CA ALA A 33 13.09 -5.28 4.40
C ALA A 33 14.04 -5.73 5.52
N ARG A 34 13.52 -5.99 6.72
CA ARG A 34 14.31 -6.52 7.84
C ARG A 34 14.84 -7.91 7.57
N ALA A 35 14.03 -8.79 6.99
CA ALA A 35 14.46 -10.15 6.64
C ALA A 35 15.52 -10.14 5.54
N GLN A 36 15.36 -9.31 4.52
CA GLN A 36 16.36 -9.12 3.46
C GLN A 36 17.68 -8.58 4.02
N ASP A 37 17.63 -7.63 4.92
CA ASP A 37 18.80 -7.06 5.60
C ASP A 37 19.57 -8.14 6.41
N SER A 38 18.83 -8.95 7.17
CA SER A 38 19.41 -10.08 7.91
C SER A 38 20.06 -11.12 7.00
N PHE A 39 19.40 -11.41 5.87
CA PHE A 39 19.95 -12.33 4.87
C PHE A 39 21.24 -11.79 4.23
N GLU A 40 21.25 -10.51 3.84
CA GLU A 40 22.46 -9.87 3.28
C GLU A 40 23.62 -9.82 4.28
N GLN A 41 23.33 -9.56 5.56
CA GLN A 41 24.34 -9.58 6.61
C GLN A 41 24.96 -10.97 6.77
N LEU A 42 24.13 -12.01 6.73
CA LEU A 42 24.61 -13.40 6.77
C LEU A 42 25.44 -13.75 5.54
N GLU A 43 25.03 -13.34 4.34
CA GLU A 43 25.78 -13.54 3.09
C GLU A 43 27.17 -12.89 3.15
N ARG A 44 27.25 -11.66 3.64
CA ARG A 44 28.52 -10.95 3.85
C ARG A 44 29.41 -11.68 4.85
N PHE A 45 28.83 -12.10 5.97
CA PHE A 45 29.56 -12.85 7.00
C PHE A 45 30.10 -14.18 6.46
N LEU A 46 29.33 -14.93 5.67
CA LEU A 46 29.76 -16.17 5.02
C LEU A 46 30.92 -15.92 4.03
N ALA A 47 30.83 -14.86 3.25
CA ALA A 47 31.89 -14.48 2.30
C ALA A 47 33.21 -14.13 3.00
N GLU A 48 33.14 -13.32 4.08
CA GLU A 48 34.30 -12.95 4.89
C GLU A 48 34.90 -14.17 5.61
N SER A 49 34.04 -15.05 6.14
CA SER A 49 34.47 -16.29 6.79
C SER A 49 35.19 -17.23 5.80
N ALA A 50 34.70 -17.35 4.58
CA ALA A 50 35.33 -18.16 3.53
C ALA A 50 36.72 -17.64 3.16
N GLN A 51 36.92 -16.30 3.10
CA GLN A 51 38.24 -15.70 2.89
C GLN A 51 39.19 -15.97 4.07
N SER A 52 38.70 -15.79 5.30
CA SER A 52 39.48 -16.06 6.51
C SER A 52 39.91 -17.54 6.61
N ASP A 53 39.01 -18.46 6.28
CA ASP A 53 39.28 -19.90 6.27
C ASP A 53 40.34 -20.27 5.23
N SER A 54 40.33 -19.67 4.04
CA SER A 54 41.36 -19.89 3.02
C SER A 54 42.75 -19.44 3.44
N VAL A 55 42.84 -18.34 4.16
CA VAL A 55 44.08 -17.82 4.74
C VAL A 55 44.59 -18.75 5.87
N SER A 56 43.69 -19.20 6.75
CA SER A 56 44.00 -20.09 7.85
C SER A 56 44.48 -21.48 7.37
N LEU A 57 43.88 -22.03 6.31
CA LEU A 57 44.31 -23.25 5.67
C LEU A 57 45.69 -23.16 5.06
N SER A 58 46.06 -22.02 4.46
CA SER A 58 47.36 -21.76 3.90
C SER A 58 48.45 -21.63 4.98
N ALA A 59 48.08 -21.20 6.19
CA ALA A 59 48.99 -21.05 7.35
C ALA A 59 49.18 -22.34 8.16
N GLY A 60 48.38 -23.39 7.90
CA GLY A 60 48.34 -24.67 8.62
C GLY A 60 47.48 -24.61 9.88
N CYS A 61 46.50 -25.58 9.99
CA CYS A 61 45.66 -25.70 11.15
C CYS A 61 45.49 -27.18 11.57
N ARG A 62 45.01 -27.38 12.81
CA ARG A 62 44.76 -28.72 13.36
C ARG A 62 43.51 -29.34 12.74
N ALA A 63 43.46 -30.70 12.62
CA ALA A 63 42.31 -31.41 12.13
C ALA A 63 41.02 -31.16 12.94
N ALA A 64 41.14 -30.99 14.26
CA ALA A 64 40.02 -30.65 15.13
C ALA A 64 39.44 -29.26 14.84
N ASP A 65 40.28 -28.27 14.52
CA ASP A 65 39.85 -26.92 14.14
C ASP A 65 39.09 -26.93 12.80
N LEU A 66 39.51 -27.78 11.86
CA LEU A 66 38.86 -28.00 10.58
C LEU A 66 37.46 -28.64 10.73
N GLN A 67 37.35 -29.64 11.62
CA GLN A 67 36.07 -30.26 11.92
C GLN A 67 35.10 -29.26 12.54
N PHE A 68 35.53 -28.47 13.51
CA PHE A 68 34.72 -27.44 14.12
C PHE A 68 34.26 -26.40 13.08
N ALA A 69 35.15 -25.93 12.24
CA ALA A 69 34.86 -24.98 11.18
C ALA A 69 33.85 -25.54 10.16
N SER A 70 33.94 -26.83 9.84
CA SER A 70 33.00 -27.52 8.95
C SER A 70 31.59 -27.55 9.53
N VAL A 71 31.46 -27.99 10.79
CA VAL A 71 30.15 -28.03 11.48
C VAL A 71 29.56 -26.64 11.63
N TYR A 72 30.36 -25.66 11.96
CA TYR A 72 29.94 -24.28 12.07
C TYR A 72 29.45 -23.73 10.74
N ARG A 73 30.14 -24.02 9.64
CA ARG A 73 29.71 -23.62 8.28
C ARG A 73 28.42 -24.28 7.89
N GLU A 74 28.23 -25.57 8.14
CA GLU A 74 26.97 -26.28 7.87
C GLU A 74 25.80 -25.62 8.60
N ASN A 75 25.97 -25.26 9.86
CA ASN A 75 24.95 -24.55 10.64
C ASN A 75 24.62 -23.17 10.04
N LEU A 76 25.62 -22.43 9.56
CA LEU A 76 25.41 -21.14 8.90
C LEU A 76 24.70 -21.29 7.55
N GLU A 77 25.01 -22.31 6.77
CA GLU A 77 24.32 -22.61 5.51
C GLU A 77 22.85 -22.98 5.76
N GLN A 78 22.59 -23.76 6.81
CA GLN A 78 21.21 -24.07 7.21
C GLN A 78 20.46 -22.80 7.62
N LEU A 79 21.06 -21.93 8.40
CA LEU A 79 20.47 -20.62 8.76
C LEU A 79 20.20 -19.76 7.52
N ARG A 80 21.11 -19.79 6.55
CA ARG A 80 20.93 -19.11 5.26
C ARG A 80 19.69 -19.60 4.52
N GLU A 81 19.50 -20.91 4.43
CA GLU A 81 18.33 -21.52 3.79
C GLU A 81 17.03 -21.15 4.51
N GLU A 82 17.04 -21.14 5.84
CA GLU A 82 15.89 -20.74 6.66
C GLU A 82 15.55 -19.25 6.42
N LEU A 83 16.54 -18.36 6.42
CA LEU A 83 16.33 -16.93 6.13
C LEU A 83 15.86 -16.71 4.70
N GLN A 84 16.38 -17.44 3.73
CA GLN A 84 15.93 -17.36 2.34
C GLN A 84 14.46 -17.81 2.20
N SER A 85 14.08 -18.88 2.89
CA SER A 85 12.69 -19.35 2.96
C SER A 85 11.77 -18.28 3.59
N GLU A 86 12.22 -17.64 4.66
CA GLU A 86 11.48 -16.56 5.33
C GLU A 86 11.30 -15.34 4.42
N VAL A 87 12.35 -14.92 3.72
CA VAL A 87 12.27 -13.83 2.73
C VAL A 87 11.22 -14.14 1.66
N ARG A 88 11.20 -15.37 1.12
CA ARG A 88 10.19 -15.77 0.13
C ARG A 88 8.76 -15.70 0.68
N LYS A 89 8.54 -16.14 1.90
CA LYS A 89 7.22 -16.06 2.57
C LYS A 89 6.79 -14.62 2.75
N LEU A 90 7.71 -13.75 3.19
CA LEU A 90 7.43 -12.33 3.38
C LEU A 90 7.21 -11.58 2.06
N GLU A 91 7.88 -11.96 0.99
CA GLU A 91 7.60 -11.45 -0.36
C GLU A 91 6.18 -11.76 -0.82
N LEU A 92 5.73 -13.01 -0.62
CA LEU A 92 4.36 -13.40 -0.92
C LEU A 92 3.34 -12.65 -0.06
N ALA A 93 3.62 -12.50 1.24
CA ALA A 93 2.76 -11.74 2.15
C ALA A 93 2.65 -10.26 1.75
N ARG A 94 3.76 -9.63 1.36
CA ARG A 94 3.77 -8.25 0.85
C ARG A 94 2.98 -8.13 -0.46
N GLN A 95 3.16 -9.07 -1.37
CA GLN A 95 2.43 -9.07 -2.65
C GLN A 95 0.93 -9.21 -2.43
N GLN A 96 0.50 -10.08 -1.53
CA GLN A 96 -0.91 -10.23 -1.16
C GLN A 96 -1.45 -8.96 -0.51
N ALA A 97 -0.72 -8.36 0.42
CA ALA A 97 -1.11 -7.08 1.05
C ALA A 97 -1.22 -5.94 0.03
N SER A 98 -0.33 -5.90 -0.96
CA SER A 98 -0.37 -4.94 -2.07
C SER A 98 -1.63 -5.12 -2.93
N THR A 99 -1.98 -6.35 -3.27
CA THR A 99 -3.19 -6.67 -4.04
C THR A 99 -4.45 -6.24 -3.28
N GLU A 100 -4.52 -6.54 -2.00
CA GLU A 100 -5.64 -6.15 -1.13
C GLU A 100 -5.77 -4.61 -0.99
N TYR A 101 -4.63 -3.92 -0.86
CA TYR A 101 -4.62 -2.46 -0.83
C TYR A 101 -5.12 -1.84 -2.13
N HIS A 102 -4.65 -2.31 -3.29
CA HIS A 102 -5.10 -1.81 -4.59
C HIS A 102 -6.58 -2.09 -4.85
N GLN A 103 -7.10 -3.20 -4.37
CA GLN A 103 -8.53 -3.48 -4.43
C GLN A 103 -9.33 -2.49 -3.58
N ALA A 104 -8.91 -2.25 -2.34
CA ALA A 104 -9.56 -1.27 -1.45
C ALA A 104 -9.50 0.15 -2.03
N LEU A 105 -8.38 0.53 -2.65
CA LEU A 105 -8.20 1.80 -3.34
C LEU A 105 -9.23 1.96 -4.48
N ARG A 106 -9.36 0.97 -5.35
CA ARG A 106 -10.34 0.99 -6.47
C ARG A 106 -11.77 1.10 -5.97
N GLU A 107 -12.13 0.36 -4.92
CA GLU A 107 -13.47 0.40 -4.34
C GLU A 107 -13.80 1.79 -3.77
N ARG A 108 -12.85 2.46 -3.14
CA ARG A 108 -13.00 3.84 -2.68
C ARG A 108 -13.13 4.82 -3.85
N GLU A 109 -12.27 4.70 -4.86
CA GLU A 109 -12.28 5.56 -6.06
C GLU A 109 -13.60 5.50 -6.82
N VAL A 110 -14.21 4.33 -6.92
CA VAL A 110 -15.53 4.16 -7.53
C VAL A 110 -16.58 5.01 -6.81
N LEU A 111 -16.61 4.98 -5.48
CA LEU A 111 -17.55 5.78 -4.70
C LEU A 111 -17.26 7.29 -4.79
N GLU A 112 -16.01 7.69 -4.83
CA GLU A 112 -15.64 9.09 -5.04
C GLU A 112 -16.03 9.59 -6.42
N THR A 113 -15.90 8.78 -7.45
CA THR A 113 -16.36 9.08 -8.81
C THR A 113 -17.88 9.27 -8.86
N ILE A 114 -18.64 8.39 -8.20
CA ILE A 114 -20.10 8.51 -8.08
C ILE A 114 -20.47 9.80 -7.36
N ARG A 115 -19.81 10.10 -6.25
CA ARG A 115 -20.02 11.34 -5.50
C ARG A 115 -19.75 12.58 -6.34
N ALA A 116 -18.65 12.61 -7.06
CA ALA A 116 -18.27 13.73 -7.92
C ALA A 116 -19.28 13.93 -9.07
N ARG A 117 -19.80 12.84 -9.64
CA ARG A 117 -20.83 12.90 -10.68
C ARG A 117 -22.14 13.46 -10.12
N GLN A 118 -22.63 12.92 -9.01
CA GLN A 118 -23.86 13.39 -8.38
C GLN A 118 -23.77 14.86 -7.96
N ARG A 119 -22.59 15.30 -7.45
CA ARG A 119 -22.36 16.69 -7.10
C ARG A 119 -22.44 17.61 -8.32
N ARG A 120 -21.85 17.19 -9.46
CA ARG A 120 -21.94 17.96 -10.71
C ARG A 120 -23.37 18.05 -11.23
N ASP A 121 -24.13 16.97 -11.17
CA ASP A 121 -25.52 16.95 -11.60
C ASP A 121 -26.37 17.86 -10.70
N TYR A 122 -26.17 17.79 -9.40
CA TYR A 122 -26.82 18.69 -8.45
C TYR A 122 -26.50 20.18 -8.76
N GLN A 123 -25.25 20.52 -9.03
CA GLN A 123 -24.86 21.88 -9.37
C GLN A 123 -25.52 22.37 -10.67
N LYS A 124 -25.62 21.52 -11.68
CA LYS A 124 -26.33 21.83 -12.93
C LYS A 124 -27.82 22.08 -12.69
N ASP A 125 -28.45 21.25 -11.89
CA ASP A 125 -29.87 21.41 -11.58
C ASP A 125 -30.11 22.68 -10.76
N GLU A 126 -29.25 23.02 -9.84
CA GLU A 126 -29.33 24.26 -9.07
C GLU A 126 -29.18 25.50 -9.96
N LEU A 127 -28.23 25.50 -10.89
CA LEU A 127 -28.08 26.58 -11.87
C LEU A 127 -29.31 26.70 -12.76
N ARG A 128 -29.92 25.59 -13.21
CA ARG A 128 -31.16 25.60 -13.97
C ARG A 128 -32.35 26.20 -13.19
N ARG A 129 -32.46 25.85 -11.90
CA ARG A 129 -33.50 26.43 -11.02
C ARG A 129 -33.30 27.93 -10.84
N GLN A 130 -32.09 28.39 -10.62
CA GLN A 130 -31.77 29.81 -10.51
C GLN A 130 -32.11 30.55 -11.81
N GLN A 131 -31.76 29.99 -12.97
CA GLN A 131 -32.10 30.57 -14.26
C GLN A 131 -33.60 30.67 -14.45
N GLN A 132 -34.34 29.63 -14.15
CA GLN A 132 -35.80 29.63 -14.23
C GLN A 132 -36.43 30.69 -13.31
N GLN A 133 -35.90 30.88 -12.11
CA GLN A 133 -36.37 31.91 -11.19
C GLN A 133 -36.11 33.33 -11.73
N LEU A 134 -34.93 33.55 -12.31
CA LEU A 134 -34.62 34.84 -12.96
C LEU A 134 -35.50 35.09 -14.16
N ASP A 135 -35.72 34.11 -15.02
CA ASP A 135 -36.58 34.22 -16.19
C ASP A 135 -38.03 34.52 -15.80
N ALA A 136 -38.53 33.82 -14.76
CA ALA A 136 -39.88 34.09 -14.21
C ALA A 136 -39.98 35.51 -13.63
N GLY A 137 -38.96 35.97 -12.92
CA GLY A 137 -38.87 37.35 -12.41
C GLY A 137 -38.90 38.41 -13.51
N HIS A 138 -38.14 38.19 -14.59
CA HIS A 138 -38.15 39.07 -15.76
C HIS A 138 -39.48 39.08 -16.49
N LEU A 139 -40.15 37.96 -16.62
CA LEU A 139 -41.49 37.88 -17.22
C LEU A 139 -42.52 38.64 -16.39
N LEU A 140 -42.47 38.51 -15.06
CA LEU A 140 -43.37 39.24 -14.15
C LEU A 140 -43.13 40.75 -14.20
N GLN A 141 -41.89 41.22 -14.27
CA GLN A 141 -41.57 42.63 -14.43
C GLN A 141 -42.09 43.18 -15.76
N ARG A 142 -41.88 42.46 -16.87
CA ARG A 142 -42.42 42.84 -18.19
C ARG A 142 -43.93 42.95 -18.20
N TRP A 143 -44.59 42.00 -17.52
CA TRP A 143 -46.04 42.00 -17.42
C TRP A 143 -46.57 43.17 -16.63
N ARG A 144 -45.95 43.52 -15.52
CA ARG A 144 -46.29 44.73 -14.72
C ARG A 144 -46.07 46.02 -15.49
N HIS A 145 -45.01 46.15 -16.26
CA HIS A 145 -44.78 47.36 -17.09
C HIS A 145 -45.73 47.46 -18.29
N ARG A 146 -46.39 46.39 -18.70
CA ARG A 146 -47.32 46.36 -19.82
C ARG A 146 -48.76 46.59 -19.36
N SER A 147 -49.06 46.43 -18.09
CA SER A 147 -50.36 46.55 -17.49
C SER A 147 -50.59 47.89 -16.75
N GLY A 148 -49.61 48.76 -16.73
CA GLY A 148 -49.66 50.11 -16.22
C GLY A 148 -49.46 51.11 -17.34
#